data_0aa04108c0bc113c70b48677fd3f767f
#
_entry.id   0aa04108c0bc113c70b48677fd3f767f
#
_cell.length_a   1.000
_cell.length_b   1.000
_cell.length_c   1.000
_cell.angle_alpha   90.00
_cell.angle_beta   90.00
_cell.angle_gamma   90.00
#
_symmetry.space_group_name_H-M   'P 1'
#
loop_
_entity.id
_entity.type
_entity.pdbx_description
1 polymer ?
#
loop_
_entity_poly.entity_id
_entity_poly.type
_entity_poly.pdbx_seq_one_letter_code
_entity_poly.pdbx_strand_id
1 'polypeptide(L)'
;ELANSLAVLSGLATGGEAEKICKRLADNALAPSTLSMKCFKYDALLKTDKEKYKAAVLDEIRKTYTYMLDAGADTAWEVIEGAKAFDNAGSLCHGWSAMPIYYYNLLL
;
A
#
# COMPACT_ATOMS: atom_id res chain seq x y z
N GLU A 1 -6.72 -1.30 -7.91
CA GLU A 1 -5.82 -0.30 -7.33
C GLU A 1 -4.65 0.02 -8.26
N LEU A 2 -3.85 -0.96 -8.67
CA LEU A 2 -2.57 -0.74 -9.37
C LEU A 2 -2.71 0.11 -10.64
N ALA A 3 -3.57 -0.28 -11.57
CA ALA A 3 -3.75 0.46 -12.84
C ALA A 3 -4.16 1.93 -12.61
N ASN A 4 -5.04 2.17 -11.64
CA ASN A 4 -5.49 3.51 -11.26
C ASN A 4 -4.36 4.32 -10.61
N SER A 5 -3.55 3.70 -9.76
CA SER A 5 -2.38 4.34 -9.15
C SER A 5 -1.36 4.74 -10.21
N LEU A 6 -1.08 3.86 -11.16
CA LEU A 6 -0.17 4.13 -12.27
C LEU A 6 -0.69 5.23 -13.21
N ALA A 7 -2.01 5.31 -13.45
CA ALA A 7 -2.60 6.40 -14.22
C ALA A 7 -2.35 7.78 -13.59
N VAL A 8 -2.44 7.87 -12.26
CA VAL A 8 -2.10 9.10 -11.52
C VAL A 8 -0.60 9.38 -11.55
N LEU A 9 0.24 8.37 -11.29
CA LEU A 9 1.69 8.54 -11.21
C LEU A 9 2.32 8.90 -12.55
N SER A 10 1.82 8.32 -13.64
CA SER A 10 2.30 8.61 -15.01
C SER A 10 1.81 9.96 -15.57
N GLY A 11 0.83 10.60 -14.90
CA GLY A 11 0.21 11.83 -15.41
C GLY A 11 -0.86 11.59 -16.48
N LEU A 12 -1.28 10.35 -16.71
CA LEU A 12 -2.42 10.04 -17.59
C LEU A 12 -3.73 10.59 -17.01
N ALA A 13 -3.92 10.46 -15.70
CA ALA A 13 -5.00 11.10 -14.96
C ALA A 13 -4.44 12.32 -14.20
N THR A 14 -5.08 13.48 -14.37
CA THR A 14 -4.66 14.75 -13.76
C THR A 14 -5.84 15.52 -13.18
N GLY A 15 -5.58 16.56 -12.36
CA GLY A 15 -6.61 17.43 -11.80
C GLY A 15 -7.75 16.67 -11.11
N GLY A 16 -8.98 17.03 -11.43
CA GLY A 16 -10.18 16.44 -10.81
C GLY A 16 -10.33 14.94 -11.05
N GLU A 17 -9.80 14.40 -12.15
CA GLU A 17 -9.80 12.95 -12.40
C GLU A 17 -8.84 12.22 -11.45
N ALA A 18 -7.63 12.74 -11.26
CA ALA A 18 -6.69 12.21 -10.30
C ALA A 18 -7.25 12.26 -8.87
N GLU A 19 -7.93 13.34 -8.50
CA GLU A 19 -8.58 13.47 -7.19
C GLU A 19 -9.68 12.42 -6.98
N LYS A 20 -10.52 12.17 -7.99
CA LYS A 20 -11.56 11.12 -7.92
C LYS A 20 -10.95 9.72 -7.75
N ILE A 21 -9.90 9.44 -8.49
CA ILE A 21 -9.16 8.18 -8.37
C ILE A 21 -8.57 8.05 -6.96
N CYS A 22 -7.86 9.06 -6.49
CA CYS A 22 -7.24 9.05 -5.16
C CYS A 22 -8.27 8.90 -4.03
N LYS A 23 -9.43 9.54 -4.15
CA LYS A 23 -10.52 9.33 -3.19
C LYS A 23 -10.93 7.86 -3.13
N ARG A 24 -11.14 7.22 -4.28
CA ARG A 24 -11.52 5.79 -4.34
C ARG A 24 -10.41 4.87 -3.83
N LEU A 25 -9.14 5.23 -4.08
CA LEU A 25 -7.98 4.50 -3.53
C LEU A 25 -7.96 4.58 -2.00
N ALA A 26 -8.12 5.78 -1.44
CA ALA A 26 -8.12 6.01 0.01
C ALA A 26 -9.31 5.33 0.71
N ASP A 27 -10.47 5.31 0.06
CA ASP A 27 -11.70 4.66 0.56
C ASP A 27 -11.65 3.11 0.41
N ASN A 28 -10.57 2.53 -0.13
CA ASN A 28 -10.45 1.10 -0.47
C ASN A 28 -11.61 0.57 -1.34
N ALA A 29 -12.12 1.40 -2.24
CA ALA A 29 -13.26 1.11 -3.10
C ALA A 29 -12.90 0.38 -4.40
N LEU A 30 -11.63 0.04 -4.59
CA LEU A 30 -11.09 -0.65 -5.77
C LEU A 30 -10.53 -2.02 -5.38
N ALA A 31 -10.56 -2.96 -6.31
CA ALA A 31 -9.92 -4.27 -6.10
C ALA A 31 -8.48 -4.09 -5.63
N PRO A 32 -8.09 -4.69 -4.48
CA PRO A 32 -6.80 -4.44 -3.88
C PRO A 32 -5.63 -4.96 -4.74
N SER A 33 -4.53 -4.25 -4.69
CA SER A 33 -3.25 -4.75 -5.20
C SER A 33 -2.56 -5.64 -4.16
N THR A 34 -1.61 -6.43 -4.61
CA THR A 34 -0.76 -7.22 -3.70
C THR A 34 0.09 -6.30 -2.83
N LEU A 35 0.61 -6.84 -1.73
CA LEU A 35 1.42 -6.08 -0.77
C LEU A 35 2.58 -5.34 -1.44
N SER A 36 3.33 -6.01 -2.32
CA SER A 36 4.46 -5.41 -3.05
C SER A 36 4.07 -4.21 -3.93
N MET A 37 2.82 -4.17 -4.42
CA MET A 37 2.33 -3.10 -5.30
C MET A 37 1.61 -1.97 -4.56
N LYS A 38 1.44 -2.08 -3.24
CA LYS A 38 0.83 -1.03 -2.42
C LYS A 38 1.60 0.29 -2.44
N CYS A 39 2.91 0.25 -2.64
CA CYS A 39 3.72 1.45 -2.79
C CYS A 39 3.19 2.39 -3.89
N PHE A 40 2.74 1.87 -5.01
CA PHE A 40 2.17 2.70 -6.08
C PHE A 40 0.88 3.42 -5.66
N LYS A 41 0.04 2.76 -4.84
CA LYS A 41 -1.13 3.40 -4.25
C LYS A 41 -0.73 4.54 -3.32
N TYR A 42 0.20 4.29 -2.41
CA TYR A 42 0.65 5.29 -1.45
C TYR A 42 1.32 6.47 -2.15
N ASP A 43 2.18 6.21 -3.12
CA ASP A 43 2.84 7.26 -3.91
C ASP A 43 1.84 8.10 -4.72
N ALA A 44 0.80 7.48 -5.31
CA ALA A 44 -0.25 8.20 -6.03
C ALA A 44 -1.04 9.13 -5.10
N LEU A 45 -1.42 8.65 -3.92
CA LEU A 45 -2.11 9.44 -2.90
C LEU A 45 -1.26 10.63 -2.44
N LEU A 46 -0.01 10.37 -2.07
CA LEU A 46 0.91 11.38 -1.53
C LEU A 46 1.35 12.40 -2.60
N LYS A 47 1.48 11.97 -3.85
CA LYS A 47 1.76 12.88 -4.99
C LYS A 47 0.61 13.84 -5.24
N THR A 48 -0.63 13.38 -5.09
CA THR A 48 -1.83 14.18 -5.36
C THR A 48 -2.08 15.18 -4.23
N ASP A 49 -2.06 14.74 -2.98
CA ASP A 49 -2.19 15.60 -1.80
C ASP A 49 -1.65 14.91 -0.56
N LYS A 50 -0.39 15.22 -0.22
CA LYS A 50 0.32 14.60 0.91
C LYS A 50 -0.39 14.85 2.24
N GLU A 51 -0.80 16.08 2.51
CA GLU A 51 -1.40 16.43 3.81
C GLU A 51 -2.76 15.77 4.00
N LYS A 52 -3.53 15.67 2.92
CA LYS A 52 -4.84 15.04 2.94
C LYS A 52 -4.75 13.52 3.15
N TYR A 53 -3.78 12.85 2.53
CA TYR A 53 -3.76 11.40 2.46
C TYR A 53 -2.73 10.71 3.37
N LYS A 54 -1.80 11.45 3.99
CA LYS A 54 -0.77 10.86 4.85
C LYS A 54 -1.34 9.99 5.98
N ALA A 55 -2.44 10.42 6.60
CA ALA A 55 -3.08 9.66 7.68
C ALA A 55 -3.65 8.33 7.18
N ALA A 56 -4.28 8.32 6.00
CA ALA A 56 -4.82 7.11 5.39
C ALA A 56 -3.72 6.11 5.02
N VAL A 57 -2.59 6.59 4.49
CA VAL A 57 -1.43 5.76 4.16
C VAL A 57 -0.84 5.13 5.43
N LEU A 58 -0.59 5.93 6.45
CA LEU A 58 -0.05 5.43 7.73
C LEU A 58 -0.98 4.44 8.42
N ASP A 59 -2.29 4.67 8.37
CA ASP A 59 -3.29 3.79 8.96
C ASP A 59 -3.36 2.44 8.24
N GLU A 60 -3.33 2.43 6.90
CA GLU A 60 -3.30 1.19 6.11
C GLU A 60 -2.02 0.39 6.38
N ILE A 61 -0.86 1.03 6.39
CA ILE A 61 0.41 0.39 6.74
C ILE A 61 0.32 -0.22 8.14
N ARG A 62 -0.13 0.56 9.13
CA ARG A 62 -0.27 0.09 10.51
C ARG A 62 -1.17 -1.14 10.59
N LYS A 63 -2.35 -1.10 9.99
CA LYS A 63 -3.30 -2.23 9.99
C LYS A 63 -2.71 -3.49 9.38
N THR A 64 -2.05 -3.36 8.23
CA THR A 64 -1.44 -4.49 7.52
C THR A 64 -0.35 -5.15 8.35
N TYR A 65 0.56 -4.36 8.92
CA TYR A 65 1.71 -4.92 9.66
C TYR A 65 1.35 -5.33 11.08
N THR A 66 0.37 -4.69 11.73
CA THR A 66 -0.18 -5.17 13.00
C THR A 66 -0.83 -6.56 12.82
N TYR A 67 -1.56 -6.77 11.72
CA TYR A 67 -2.10 -8.09 11.41
C TYR A 67 -0.99 -9.17 11.32
N MET A 68 0.13 -8.88 10.67
CA MET A 68 1.27 -9.82 10.61
C MET A 68 1.83 -10.11 12.01
N LEU A 69 2.04 -9.06 12.82
CA LEU A 69 2.55 -9.19 14.20
C LEU A 69 1.60 -10.01 15.08
N ASP A 70 0.31 -9.74 15.01
CA ASP A 70 -0.71 -10.47 15.76
C ASP A 70 -0.79 -11.96 15.35
N ALA A 71 -0.45 -12.25 14.09
CA ALA A 71 -0.33 -13.60 13.56
C ALA A 71 1.02 -14.27 13.91
N GLY A 72 1.88 -13.61 14.69
CA GLY A 72 3.16 -14.14 15.17
C GLY A 72 4.35 -13.90 14.24
N ALA A 73 4.26 -12.92 13.32
CA ALA A 73 5.38 -12.57 12.45
C ALA A 73 6.53 -11.94 13.25
N ASP A 74 7.74 -12.41 13.04
CA ASP A 74 9.01 -11.80 13.46
C ASP A 74 9.78 -11.18 12.28
N THR A 75 9.26 -11.36 11.07
CA THR A 75 9.81 -10.84 9.82
C THR A 75 8.69 -10.29 8.95
N ALA A 76 8.99 -9.48 7.94
CA ALA A 76 8.01 -8.97 6.99
C ALA A 76 7.71 -10.02 5.91
N TRP A 77 6.43 -10.39 5.77
CA TRP A 77 5.98 -11.43 4.86
C TRP A 77 5.90 -10.93 3.40
N GLU A 78 6.02 -11.86 2.47
CA GLU A 78 5.89 -11.59 1.04
C GLU A 78 4.51 -11.04 0.66
N VAL A 79 3.46 -11.66 1.21
CA VAL A 79 2.06 -11.29 1.03
C VAL A 79 1.30 -11.46 2.35
N ILE A 80 0.10 -10.89 2.43
CA ILE A 80 -0.68 -10.87 3.67
C ILE A 80 -1.13 -12.26 4.14
N GLU A 81 -1.26 -13.22 3.23
CA GLU A 81 -1.62 -14.60 3.53
C GLU A 81 -0.49 -15.40 4.20
N GLY A 82 0.73 -14.86 4.22
CA GLY A 82 1.89 -15.48 4.82
C GLY A 82 2.25 -16.83 4.20
N ALA A 83 2.59 -17.81 5.01
CA ALA A 83 3.03 -19.13 4.55
C ALA A 83 2.00 -19.89 3.71
N LYS A 84 0.71 -19.57 3.86
CA LYS A 84 -0.39 -20.24 3.12
C LYS A 84 -0.50 -19.80 1.67
N ALA A 85 0.10 -18.67 1.29
CA ALA A 85 0.11 -18.19 -0.08
C ALA A 85 0.78 -19.18 -1.02
N PHE A 86 0.41 -19.13 -2.31
CA PHE A 86 1.03 -19.91 -3.38
C PHE A 86 1.11 -21.42 -3.06
N ASP A 87 0.00 -22.00 -2.65
CA ASP A 87 -0.08 -23.43 -2.26
C ASP A 87 0.89 -23.81 -1.12
N ASN A 88 0.95 -22.97 -0.09
CA ASN A 88 1.84 -23.08 1.09
C ASN A 88 3.33 -22.83 0.77
N ALA A 89 3.63 -22.03 -0.24
CA ALA A 89 4.98 -21.63 -0.61
C ALA A 89 5.27 -20.14 -0.34
N GLY A 90 4.38 -19.42 0.38
CA GLY A 90 4.57 -18.02 0.71
C GLY A 90 5.79 -17.77 1.59
N SER A 91 6.62 -16.77 1.23
CA SER A 91 7.79 -16.39 2.02
C SER A 91 7.38 -15.57 3.23
N LEU A 92 7.94 -15.94 4.39
CA LEU A 92 7.78 -15.19 5.64
C LEU A 92 8.87 -14.11 5.86
N CYS A 93 9.79 -13.96 4.92
CA CYS A 93 10.81 -12.91 4.94
C CYS A 93 11.07 -12.40 3.52
N HIS A 94 10.52 -11.21 3.19
CA HIS A 94 10.66 -10.65 1.85
C HIS A 94 10.98 -9.17 1.86
N GLY A 95 12.03 -8.78 1.13
CA GLY A 95 12.60 -7.43 1.13
C GLY A 95 11.64 -6.33 0.71
N TRP A 96 10.75 -6.55 -0.27
CA TRP A 96 9.79 -5.52 -0.69
C TRP A 96 8.79 -5.12 0.42
N SER A 97 8.59 -5.98 1.41
CA SER A 97 7.71 -5.70 2.54
C SER A 97 8.35 -4.81 3.61
N ALA A 98 9.58 -4.35 3.41
CA ALA A 98 10.23 -3.33 4.26
C ALA A 98 9.77 -1.89 3.94
N MET A 99 8.85 -1.69 3.00
CA MET A 99 8.32 -0.37 2.60
C MET A 99 7.83 0.53 3.75
N PRO A 100 7.31 0.05 4.91
CA PRO A 100 6.91 0.94 6.00
C PRO A 100 8.02 1.85 6.49
N ILE A 101 9.26 1.39 6.47
CA ILE A 101 10.43 2.20 6.89
C ILE A 101 10.52 3.47 6.05
N TYR A 102 10.34 3.35 4.73
CA TYR A 102 10.36 4.49 3.82
C TYR A 102 9.24 5.48 4.13
N TYR A 103 7.99 5.00 4.25
CA TYR A 103 6.84 5.88 4.48
C TYR A 103 6.86 6.50 5.88
N TYR A 104 7.31 5.79 6.91
CA TYR A 104 7.47 6.38 8.24
C TYR A 104 8.50 7.51 8.22
N ASN A 105 9.64 7.34 7.57
CA ASN A 105 10.63 8.41 7.43
C ASN A 105 10.12 9.60 6.59
N LEU A 106 9.27 9.35 5.60
CA LEU A 106 8.70 10.39 4.75
C LEU A 106 7.60 11.20 5.44
N LEU A 107 6.82 10.57 6.34
CA LEU A 107 5.55 11.10 6.84
C LEU A 107 5.56 11.45 8.33
N LEU A 108 6.49 10.95 9.10
CA LEU A 108 6.67 11.24 10.52
C LEU A 108 7.90 12.11 10.76
#